data_5d626a9fa639fb962707914661cb11a6
#
_entry.id   5d626a9fa639fb962707914661cb11a6
#
_cell.length_a   1.000
_cell.length_b   1.000
_cell.length_c   1.000
_cell.angle_alpha   90.00
_cell.angle_beta   90.00
_cell.angle_gamma   90.00
#
_symmetry.space_group_name_H-M   'P 1'
#
loop_
_entity.id
_entity.type
_entity.pdbx_description
1 polymer ?
#
loop_
_entity_poly.entity_id
_entity_poly.type
_entity_poly.pdbx_seq_one_letter_code
_entity_poly.pdbx_strand_id
1 'polypeptide(L)'
;MFRPLPRVPDHPPLELEILAWWDERETFERLREANRGGPRWSFVDGPVTANRMVLGVHTAWGRTLKDVFQRYKAMQGHELRYQNGFDCQGLWIEVGVERQLGLNSKREIE
;
A
#
# COMPACT_ATOMS: atom_id res chain seq x y z
N MET A 1 -15.20 10.24 -28.27
CA MET A 1 -16.07 11.03 -27.37
C MET A 1 -15.74 10.60 -25.93
N PHE A 2 -15.31 11.53 -25.08
CA PHE A 2 -14.96 11.20 -23.69
C PHE A 2 -16.23 11.07 -22.85
N ARG A 3 -16.26 10.06 -21.98
CA ARG A 3 -17.36 9.89 -21.02
C ARG A 3 -17.18 10.90 -19.88
N PRO A 4 -18.19 11.70 -19.53
CA PRO A 4 -18.08 12.62 -18.41
C PRO A 4 -17.94 11.82 -17.09
N LEU A 5 -17.05 12.26 -16.23
CA LEU A 5 -16.88 11.71 -14.88
C LEU A 5 -17.95 12.31 -13.95
N PRO A 6 -18.40 11.59 -12.92
CA PRO A 6 -19.28 12.14 -11.89
C PRO A 6 -18.55 13.28 -11.17
N ARG A 7 -19.33 14.29 -10.72
CA ARG A 7 -18.78 15.46 -10.01
C ARG A 7 -18.03 15.08 -8.73
N VAL A 8 -18.50 14.09 -8.04
CA VAL A 8 -17.88 13.48 -6.86
C VAL A 8 -17.88 11.97 -7.09
N PRO A 9 -16.74 11.36 -7.38
CA PRO A 9 -16.66 9.91 -7.54
C PRO A 9 -16.81 9.21 -6.19
N ASP A 10 -17.46 8.06 -6.19
CA ASP A 10 -17.39 7.14 -5.05
C ASP A 10 -16.08 6.37 -5.15
N HIS A 11 -15.09 6.78 -4.35
CA HIS A 11 -13.72 6.27 -4.47
C HIS A 11 -13.59 4.77 -4.16
N PRO A 12 -14.18 4.19 -3.09
CA PRO A 12 -13.95 2.79 -2.78
C PRO A 12 -14.38 1.82 -3.88
N PRO A 13 -15.59 1.88 -4.46
CA PRO A 13 -15.94 1.01 -5.58
C PRO A 13 -15.12 1.28 -6.84
N LEU A 14 -14.79 2.54 -7.11
CA LEU A 14 -13.94 2.91 -8.25
C LEU A 14 -12.53 2.31 -8.12
N GLU A 15 -11.94 2.35 -6.94
CA GLU A 15 -10.63 1.76 -6.68
C GLU A 15 -10.64 0.24 -6.90
N LEU A 16 -11.68 -0.46 -6.44
CA LEU A 16 -11.84 -1.89 -6.66
C LEU A 16 -12.00 -2.24 -8.15
N GLU A 17 -12.77 -1.43 -8.90
CA GLU A 17 -12.91 -1.58 -10.35
C GLU A 17 -11.57 -1.43 -11.06
N ILE A 18 -10.77 -0.42 -10.69
CA ILE A 18 -9.44 -0.19 -11.27
C ILE A 18 -8.47 -1.31 -10.91
N LEU A 19 -8.48 -1.80 -9.68
CA LEU A 19 -7.64 -2.94 -9.27
C LEU A 19 -7.97 -4.19 -10.10
N ALA A 20 -9.25 -4.54 -10.22
CA ALA A 20 -9.68 -5.68 -11.05
C ALA A 20 -9.24 -5.50 -12.52
N TRP A 21 -9.33 -4.29 -13.06
CA TRP A 21 -8.89 -3.99 -14.41
C TRP A 21 -7.36 -4.10 -14.58
N TRP A 22 -6.58 -3.74 -13.55
CA TRP A 22 -5.12 -3.93 -13.54
C TRP A 22 -4.74 -5.40 -13.50
N ASP A 23 -5.42 -6.19 -12.67
CA ASP A 23 -5.19 -7.62 -12.55
C ASP A 23 -5.51 -8.35 -13.86
N GLU A 24 -6.66 -8.09 -14.47
CA GLU A 24 -7.07 -8.69 -15.76
C GLU A 24 -6.05 -8.41 -16.88
N ARG A 25 -5.40 -7.25 -16.83
CA ARG A 25 -4.46 -6.82 -17.87
C ARG A 25 -2.99 -7.04 -17.51
N GLU A 26 -2.72 -7.65 -16.39
CA GLU A 26 -1.35 -7.86 -15.88
C GLU A 26 -0.53 -6.54 -15.91
N THR A 27 -1.18 -5.42 -15.53
CA THR A 27 -0.63 -4.08 -15.71
C THR A 27 0.69 -3.90 -14.98
N PHE A 28 0.83 -4.47 -13.79
CA PHE A 28 2.05 -4.38 -12.99
C PHE A 28 3.21 -5.15 -13.64
N GLU A 29 2.97 -6.37 -14.10
CA GLU A 29 3.95 -7.22 -14.77
C GLU A 29 4.41 -6.59 -16.08
N ARG A 30 3.49 -6.05 -16.85
CA ARG A 30 3.80 -5.35 -18.11
C ARG A 30 4.63 -4.09 -17.88
N LEU A 31 4.35 -3.32 -16.81
CA LEU A 31 5.17 -2.18 -16.44
C LEU A 31 6.59 -2.59 -16.06
N ARG A 32 6.73 -3.65 -15.27
CA ARG A 32 8.04 -4.21 -14.90
C ARG A 32 8.83 -4.68 -16.12
N GLU A 33 8.17 -5.36 -17.05
CA GLU A 33 8.79 -5.84 -18.27
C GLU A 33 9.23 -4.68 -19.17
N ALA A 34 8.39 -3.66 -19.32
CA ALA A 34 8.71 -2.48 -20.12
C ALA A 34 9.95 -1.73 -19.62
N ASN A 35 10.22 -1.78 -18.32
CA ASN A 35 11.36 -1.09 -17.70
C ASN A 35 12.54 -2.02 -17.40
N ARG A 36 12.48 -3.29 -17.81
CA ARG A 36 13.54 -4.26 -17.59
C ARG A 36 14.84 -3.82 -18.27
N GLY A 37 15.95 -3.85 -17.51
CA GLY A 37 17.27 -3.40 -17.98
C GLY A 37 17.45 -1.89 -18.03
N GLY A 38 16.47 -1.11 -17.63
CA GLY A 38 16.60 0.33 -17.44
C GLY A 38 17.51 0.70 -16.26
N PRO A 39 17.79 1.99 -16.05
CA PRO A 39 18.57 2.43 -14.89
C PRO A 39 17.92 1.97 -13.59
N ARG A 40 18.68 1.36 -12.70
CA ARG A 40 18.13 0.84 -11.44
C ARG A 40 17.77 1.97 -10.48
N TRP A 41 16.61 1.85 -9.88
CA TRP A 41 16.17 2.70 -8.79
C TRP A 41 15.52 1.86 -7.68
N SER A 42 15.97 2.01 -6.46
CA SER A 42 15.49 1.23 -5.32
C SER A 42 14.93 2.13 -4.25
N PHE A 43 13.86 1.67 -3.62
CA PHE A 43 13.25 2.32 -2.48
C PHE A 43 13.01 1.29 -1.37
N VAL A 44 13.46 1.60 -0.17
CA VAL A 44 13.18 0.81 1.04
C VAL A 44 12.23 1.60 1.91
N ASP A 45 11.08 1.02 2.22
CA ASP A 45 10.08 1.63 3.10
C ASP A 45 10.05 0.95 4.47
N GLY A 46 9.69 1.71 5.49
CA GLY A 46 9.46 1.19 6.82
C GLY A 46 8.15 0.39 6.92
N PRO A 47 7.97 -0.39 8.00
CA PRO A 47 6.75 -1.13 8.23
C PRO A 47 5.56 -0.19 8.47
N VAL A 48 4.36 -0.66 8.14
CA VAL A 48 3.11 0.02 8.48
C VAL A 48 2.62 -0.46 9.83
N THR A 49 2.41 0.47 10.74
CA THR A 49 1.80 0.15 12.03
C THR A 49 0.28 0.07 11.88
N ALA A 50 -0.30 -1.07 12.28
CA ALA A 50 -1.74 -1.28 12.33
C ALA A 50 -2.34 -0.56 13.54
N ASN A 51 -2.81 0.67 13.37
CA ASN A 51 -3.36 1.45 14.49
C ASN A 51 -4.83 1.14 14.78
N ARG A 52 -5.60 0.79 13.77
CA ARG A 52 -7.03 0.43 13.81
C ARG A 52 -7.43 -0.16 12.45
N MET A 53 -8.72 -0.44 12.27
CA MET A 53 -9.27 -0.87 10.96
C MET A 53 -9.12 0.17 9.85
N VAL A 54 -8.78 1.41 10.18
CA VAL A 54 -8.62 2.51 9.21
C VAL A 54 -7.24 3.14 9.37
N LEU A 55 -6.52 3.29 8.27
CA LEU A 55 -5.24 4.01 8.27
C LEU A 55 -5.46 5.49 8.61
N GLY A 56 -4.62 6.01 9.48
CA GLY A 56 -4.62 7.43 9.78
C GLY A 56 -4.18 8.27 8.58
N VAL A 57 -4.71 9.50 8.48
CA VAL A 57 -4.40 10.44 7.39
C VAL A 57 -2.89 10.66 7.23
N HIS A 58 -2.13 10.74 8.32
CA HIS A 58 -0.67 10.90 8.29
C HIS A 58 0.04 9.72 7.60
N THR A 59 -0.44 8.49 7.81
CA THR A 59 0.11 7.29 7.16
C THR A 59 -0.22 7.31 5.67
N ALA A 60 -1.46 7.60 5.31
CA ALA A 60 -1.90 7.71 3.91
C ALA A 60 -1.10 8.79 3.16
N TRP A 61 -0.93 9.96 3.76
CA TRP A 61 -0.13 11.05 3.18
C TRP A 61 1.31 10.62 2.92
N GLY A 62 2.00 10.12 3.95
CA GLY A 62 3.39 9.70 3.82
C GLY A 62 3.58 8.65 2.71
N ARG A 63 2.66 7.69 2.62
CA ARG A 63 2.69 6.66 1.57
C ARG A 63 2.40 7.21 0.19
N THR A 64 1.46 8.11 0.05
CA THR A 64 1.17 8.78 -1.22
C THR A 64 2.37 9.54 -1.75
N LEU A 65 3.08 10.28 -0.88
CA LEU A 65 4.30 10.98 -1.30
C LEU A 65 5.38 10.02 -1.80
N LYS A 66 5.60 8.91 -1.11
CA LYS A 66 6.55 7.88 -1.51
C LYS A 66 6.16 7.23 -2.85
N ASP A 67 4.87 6.95 -3.04
CA ASP A 67 4.33 6.36 -4.26
C ASP A 67 4.52 7.29 -5.48
N VAL A 68 4.35 8.59 -5.31
CA VAL A 68 4.60 9.59 -6.36
C VAL A 68 6.02 9.50 -6.92
N PHE A 69 7.03 9.41 -6.06
CA PHE A 69 8.43 9.29 -6.51
C PHE A 69 8.66 8.00 -7.29
N GLN A 70 8.09 6.90 -6.87
CA GLN A 70 8.23 5.61 -7.53
C GLN A 70 7.54 5.61 -8.90
N ARG A 71 6.31 6.11 -8.98
CA ARG A 71 5.59 6.26 -10.23
C ARG A 71 6.34 7.16 -11.21
N TYR A 72 6.87 8.27 -10.72
CA TYR A 72 7.67 9.18 -11.54
C TYR A 72 8.91 8.49 -12.11
N LYS A 73 9.64 7.73 -11.28
CA LYS A 73 10.80 6.96 -11.73
C LYS A 73 10.42 5.85 -12.72
N ALA A 74 9.30 5.16 -12.50
CA ALA A 74 8.79 4.18 -13.46
C ALA A 74 8.48 4.83 -14.83
N MET A 75 7.83 6.00 -14.84
CA MET A 75 7.56 6.74 -16.09
C MET A 75 8.83 7.23 -16.80
N GLN A 76 9.94 7.39 -16.09
CA GLN A 76 11.25 7.69 -16.65
C GLN A 76 12.00 6.46 -17.19
N GLY A 77 11.40 5.29 -17.17
CA GLY A 77 12.00 4.05 -17.66
C GLY A 77 12.98 3.37 -16.68
N HIS A 78 12.96 3.73 -15.39
CA HIS A 78 13.79 3.05 -14.41
C HIS A 78 13.24 1.67 -14.07
N GLU A 79 14.15 0.69 -13.95
CA GLU A 79 13.85 -0.61 -13.35
C GLU A 79 13.75 -0.45 -11.83
N LEU A 80 12.53 -0.54 -11.30
CA LEU A 80 12.25 -0.29 -9.89
C LEU A 80 12.38 -1.54 -9.04
N ARG A 81 12.97 -1.37 -7.85
CA ARG A 81 12.85 -2.31 -6.75
C ARG A 81 12.27 -1.59 -5.53
N TYR A 82 11.06 -1.95 -5.17
CA TYR A 82 10.42 -1.52 -3.95
C TYR A 82 10.47 -2.63 -2.90
N GLN A 83 10.94 -2.32 -1.72
CA GLN A 83 11.09 -3.26 -0.62
C GLN A 83 10.44 -2.70 0.63
N ASN A 84 9.41 -3.37 1.15
CA ASN A 84 8.90 -3.08 2.48
C ASN A 84 9.80 -3.70 3.56
N GLY A 85 10.02 -2.96 4.63
CA GLY A 85 10.50 -3.51 5.88
C GLY A 85 9.34 -4.16 6.65
N PHE A 86 9.67 -5.18 7.43
CA PHE A 86 8.73 -5.86 8.33
C PHE A 86 9.25 -5.78 9.75
N ASP A 87 8.34 -5.54 10.68
CA ASP A 87 8.64 -5.46 12.10
C ASP A 87 7.43 -5.95 12.91
N CYS A 88 7.66 -6.34 14.16
CA CYS A 88 6.59 -6.67 15.07
C CYS A 88 5.79 -5.42 15.42
N GLN A 89 4.49 -5.59 15.59
CA GLN A 89 3.65 -4.53 16.13
C GLN A 89 4.02 -4.28 17.59
N GLY A 90 4.03 -3.01 17.99
CA GLY A 90 4.37 -2.66 19.37
C GLY A 90 3.29 -3.05 20.38
N LEU A 91 3.62 -2.96 21.67
CA LEU A 91 2.75 -3.24 22.81
C LEU A 91 1.34 -2.61 22.69
N TRP A 92 1.25 -1.48 22.04
CA TRP A 92 -0.02 -0.80 21.78
C TRP A 92 -1.02 -1.66 21.00
N ILE A 93 -0.55 -2.37 19.98
CA ILE A 93 -1.38 -3.24 19.17
C ILE A 93 -1.70 -4.53 19.95
N GLU A 94 -0.71 -5.10 20.64
CA GLU A 94 -0.87 -6.26 21.50
C GLU A 94 -2.02 -6.03 22.50
N VAL A 95 -1.97 -4.95 23.28
CA VAL A 95 -3.03 -4.57 24.24
C VAL A 95 -4.39 -4.37 23.55
N GLY A 96 -4.40 -3.84 22.33
CA GLY A 96 -5.63 -3.69 21.54
C GLY A 96 -6.25 -5.04 21.18
N VAL A 97 -5.45 -6.00 20.75
CA VAL A 97 -5.87 -7.37 20.43
C VAL A 97 -6.32 -8.14 21.68
N GLU A 98 -5.55 -8.07 22.77
CA GLU A 98 -5.92 -8.68 24.04
C GLU A 98 -7.31 -8.23 24.50
N ARG A 99 -7.58 -6.92 24.46
CA ARG A 99 -8.90 -6.38 24.80
C ARG A 99 -10.01 -6.88 23.88
N GLN A 100 -9.73 -6.99 22.58
CA GLN A 100 -10.70 -7.47 21.61
C GLN A 100 -11.03 -8.95 21.81
N LEU A 101 -10.03 -9.75 22.20
CA LEU A 101 -10.18 -11.18 22.47
C LEU A 101 -10.65 -11.47 23.91
N GLY A 102 -10.71 -10.45 24.78
CA GLY A 102 -11.09 -10.61 26.18
C GLY A 102 -10.00 -11.28 27.04
N LEU A 103 -8.75 -11.24 26.61
CA LEU A 103 -7.61 -11.78 27.34
C LEU A 103 -7.21 -10.83 28.47
N ASN A 104 -7.10 -11.35 29.69
CA ASN A 104 -6.81 -10.56 30.89
C ASN A 104 -5.42 -10.80 31.46
N SER A 105 -4.72 -11.81 30.97
CA SER A 105 -3.37 -12.13 31.41
C SER A 105 -2.53 -12.76 30.31
N LYS A 106 -1.20 -12.60 30.40
CA LYS A 106 -0.26 -13.23 29.45
C LYS A 106 -0.34 -14.78 29.46
N ARG A 107 -0.81 -15.40 30.54
CA ARG A 107 -0.97 -16.85 30.60
C ARG A 107 -2.11 -17.38 29.74
N GLU A 108 -3.02 -16.50 29.30
CA GLU A 108 -4.13 -16.87 28.42
C GLU A 108 -3.71 -16.80 26.94
N ILE A 109 -2.49 -16.30 26.65
CA ILE A 109 -1.93 -16.18 25.31
C ILE A 109 -1.08 -17.41 24.95
N GLU A 110 -0.53 -18.11 25.94
CA GLU A 110 0.25 -19.34 25.83
C GLU A 110 -0.67 -20.59 25.75
#